data_be12c3f41df8b79e3794f5d2e3ff490d
#
_entry.id   be12c3f41df8b79e3794f5d2e3ff490d
#
_cell.length_a   1.000
_cell.length_b   1.000
_cell.length_c   1.000
_cell.angle_alpha   90.00
_cell.angle_beta   90.00
_cell.angle_gamma   90.00
#
_symmetry.space_group_name_H-M   'P 1'
#
loop_
_entity.id
_entity.type
_entity.pdbx_description
1 polymer ?
#
loop_
_entity_poly.entity_id
_entity_poly.type
_entity_poly.pdbx_seq_one_letter_code
_entity_poly.pdbx_strand_id
1 'polypeptide(L)'
;MIKKWKTLDSRYIIRRPWLTARVDRVQLPSGVIHPEHYVLEYPDWVNVIAITGDGMFVMIRQYRHAMDQVLTELCAGVSEQGETPEQSARRELLEETGYGGGTWSEIMTIGQNPSICDNITHCFLAQGVERLADQTLEPTEDIEVILMTRQQVHQLLENNQMLQALMAAPLWRYFAEHP
;
A
#
# COMPACT_ATOMS: atom_id res chain seq x y z
N MET A 1 16.90 13.19 24.58
CA MET A 1 16.52 12.03 23.73
C MET A 1 15.04 11.76 23.96
N ILE A 2 14.23 11.63 22.89
CA ILE A 2 12.79 11.29 22.97
C ILE A 2 12.66 9.83 23.46
N LYS A 3 11.76 9.60 24.39
CA LYS A 3 11.51 8.26 24.98
C LYS A 3 10.15 7.76 24.57
N LYS A 4 9.99 6.43 24.51
CA LYS A 4 8.69 5.77 24.27
C LYS A 4 7.69 6.13 25.38
N TRP A 5 6.43 6.24 25.00
CA TRP A 5 5.33 6.36 25.94
C TRP A 5 5.02 4.99 26.56
N LYS A 6 4.41 5.00 27.74
CA LYS A 6 4.00 3.79 28.43
C LYS A 6 2.50 3.61 28.24
N THR A 7 2.06 2.50 27.66
CA THR A 7 0.65 2.10 27.64
C THR A 7 0.27 1.66 29.04
N LEU A 8 -0.77 2.28 29.62
CA LEU A 8 -1.31 1.99 30.94
C LEU A 8 -2.51 1.04 30.87
N ASP A 9 -3.34 1.22 29.84
CA ASP A 9 -4.53 0.43 29.57
C ASP A 9 -4.86 0.49 28.08
N SER A 10 -5.57 -0.54 27.58
CA SER A 10 -5.92 -0.66 26.16
C SER A 10 -7.25 -1.39 26.03
N ARG A 11 -8.19 -0.85 25.25
CA ARG A 11 -9.46 -1.49 24.95
C ARG A 11 -9.85 -1.36 23.49
N TYR A 12 -10.42 -2.40 22.91
CA TYR A 12 -10.96 -2.36 21.55
C TYR A 12 -12.31 -1.62 21.51
N ILE A 13 -12.46 -0.73 20.55
CA ILE A 13 -13.71 -0.02 20.25
C ILE A 13 -14.46 -0.74 19.12
N ILE A 14 -13.73 -1.16 18.08
CA ILE A 14 -14.23 -1.91 16.93
C ILE A 14 -13.24 -3.03 16.66
N ARG A 15 -13.77 -4.22 16.37
CA ARG A 15 -12.97 -5.36 15.94
C ARG A 15 -13.75 -6.10 14.85
N ARG A 16 -13.43 -5.77 13.59
CA ARG A 16 -14.05 -6.32 12.38
C ARG A 16 -12.94 -6.72 11.39
N PRO A 17 -13.22 -7.57 10.40
CA PRO A 17 -12.22 -8.03 9.44
C PRO A 17 -11.43 -6.89 8.77
N TRP A 18 -12.12 -5.81 8.41
CA TRP A 18 -11.52 -4.68 7.66
C TRP A 18 -11.31 -3.42 8.50
N LEU A 19 -11.60 -3.47 9.80
CA LEU A 19 -11.42 -2.33 10.70
C LEU A 19 -11.25 -2.82 12.13
N THR A 20 -10.04 -2.73 12.64
CA THR A 20 -9.75 -2.89 14.07
C THR A 20 -9.28 -1.57 14.63
N ALA A 21 -9.99 -1.06 15.64
CA ALA A 21 -9.65 0.17 16.34
C ALA A 21 -9.63 -0.07 17.84
N ARG A 22 -8.55 0.35 18.49
CA ARG A 22 -8.42 0.37 19.95
C ARG A 22 -8.17 1.79 20.44
N VAL A 23 -8.46 2.03 21.73
CA VAL A 23 -8.06 3.21 22.44
C VAL A 23 -7.11 2.83 23.55
N ASP A 24 -5.98 3.50 23.62
CA ASP A 24 -4.93 3.32 24.60
C ASP A 24 -4.92 4.52 25.57
N ARG A 25 -4.83 4.25 26.87
CA ARG A 25 -4.49 5.24 27.87
C ARG A 25 -2.98 5.19 28.04
N VAL A 26 -2.30 6.30 27.77
CA VAL A 26 -0.83 6.31 27.73
C VAL A 26 -0.25 7.37 28.65
N GLN A 27 0.95 7.11 29.16
CA GLN A 27 1.74 8.06 29.95
C GLN A 27 2.98 8.51 29.17
N LEU A 28 3.09 9.81 29.00
CA LEU A 28 4.25 10.45 28.40
C LEU A 28 5.47 10.40 29.35
N PRO A 29 6.69 10.54 28.82
CA PRO A 29 7.92 10.61 29.65
C PRO A 29 7.91 11.76 30.67
N SER A 30 7.14 12.81 30.43
CA SER A 30 6.90 13.92 31.37
C SER A 30 6.02 13.56 32.57
N GLY A 31 5.41 12.36 32.58
CA GLY A 31 4.42 11.95 33.57
C GLY A 31 2.97 12.31 33.21
N VAL A 32 2.75 13.15 32.19
CA VAL A 32 1.40 13.49 31.72
C VAL A 32 0.69 12.26 31.21
N ILE A 33 -0.57 12.09 31.61
CA ILE A 33 -1.44 11.02 31.11
C ILE A 33 -2.28 11.55 29.97
N HIS A 34 -2.19 10.89 28.79
CA HIS A 34 -3.09 11.10 27.66
C HIS A 34 -4.16 9.98 27.75
N PRO A 35 -5.43 10.36 28.02
CA PRO A 35 -6.45 9.40 28.40
C PRO A 35 -6.95 8.54 27.22
N GLU A 36 -6.90 9.07 26.00
CA GLU A 36 -7.44 8.42 24.79
C GLU A 36 -6.53 8.64 23.58
N HIS A 37 -5.69 7.68 23.28
CA HIS A 37 -4.90 7.62 22.04
C HIS A 37 -5.48 6.51 21.17
N TYR A 38 -5.97 6.88 19.98
CA TYR A 38 -6.61 5.94 19.08
C TYR A 38 -5.57 5.28 18.18
N VAL A 39 -5.67 3.96 18.05
CA VAL A 39 -4.83 3.16 17.15
C VAL A 39 -5.71 2.33 16.21
N LEU A 40 -5.41 2.38 14.93
CA LEU A 40 -5.96 1.50 13.91
C LEU A 40 -4.95 0.39 13.66
N GLU A 41 -5.38 -0.85 13.87
CA GLU A 41 -4.57 -2.05 13.63
C GLU A 41 -4.92 -2.61 12.26
N TYR A 42 -3.91 -2.73 11.42
CA TYR A 42 -4.02 -3.34 10.08
C TYR A 42 -2.89 -4.36 9.89
N PRO A 43 -3.10 -5.38 9.06
CA PRO A 43 -1.98 -6.14 8.53
C PRO A 43 -1.07 -5.22 7.70
N ASP A 44 0.18 -5.62 7.51
CA ASP A 44 1.05 -4.91 6.59
C ASP A 44 0.51 -4.99 5.16
N TRP A 45 0.82 -3.97 4.37
CA TRP A 45 0.39 -3.87 2.98
C TRP A 45 1.57 -4.01 2.03
N VAL A 46 1.24 -4.33 0.80
CA VAL A 46 2.19 -4.37 -0.30
C VAL A 46 1.69 -3.52 -1.45
N ASN A 47 2.60 -2.94 -2.23
CA ASN A 47 2.30 -2.40 -3.55
C ASN A 47 3.44 -2.68 -4.53
N VAL A 48 3.14 -2.62 -5.81
CA VAL A 48 4.07 -3.03 -6.85
C VAL A 48 4.11 -2.01 -7.98
N ILE A 49 5.29 -1.43 -8.23
CA ILE A 49 5.60 -0.79 -9.51
C ILE A 49 5.97 -1.93 -10.46
N ALA A 50 5.03 -2.34 -11.30
CA ALA A 50 5.22 -3.41 -12.27
C ALA A 50 5.47 -2.82 -13.66
N ILE A 51 6.57 -3.21 -14.30
CA ILE A 51 7.00 -2.70 -15.61
C ILE A 51 7.23 -3.88 -16.54
N THR A 52 6.56 -3.88 -17.68
CA THR A 52 6.69 -4.90 -18.72
C THR A 52 8.05 -4.86 -19.41
N GLY A 53 8.38 -5.91 -20.17
CA GLY A 53 9.62 -5.98 -20.94
C GLY A 53 9.80 -4.89 -21.99
N ASP A 54 8.70 -4.31 -22.47
CA ASP A 54 8.68 -3.15 -23.40
C ASP A 54 8.55 -1.80 -22.69
N GLY A 55 8.62 -1.77 -21.36
CA GLY A 55 8.70 -0.55 -20.56
C GLY A 55 7.35 0.09 -20.20
N MET A 56 6.24 -0.63 -20.38
CA MET A 56 4.92 -0.16 -19.94
C MET A 56 4.69 -0.44 -18.46
N PHE A 57 4.10 0.52 -17.74
CA PHE A 57 3.68 0.36 -16.37
C PHE A 57 2.32 -0.34 -16.32
N VAL A 58 2.22 -1.40 -15.55
CA VAL A 58 0.96 -2.08 -15.26
C VAL A 58 0.29 -1.34 -14.11
N MET A 59 -0.77 -0.61 -14.44
CA MET A 59 -1.54 0.18 -13.49
C MET A 59 -2.94 -0.38 -13.38
N ILE A 60 -3.65 -0.03 -12.31
CA ILE A 60 -5.05 -0.40 -12.12
C ILE A 60 -5.92 0.84 -11.97
N ARG A 61 -7.22 0.67 -12.29
CA ARG A 61 -8.28 1.61 -11.92
C ARG A 61 -9.27 0.91 -11.02
N GLN A 62 -9.60 1.55 -9.92
CA GLN A 62 -10.54 1.02 -8.95
C GLN A 62 -11.37 2.14 -8.32
N TYR A 63 -12.66 1.88 -8.09
CA TYR A 63 -13.51 2.80 -7.33
C TYR A 63 -13.18 2.75 -5.84
N ARG A 64 -12.90 3.89 -5.26
CA ARG A 64 -12.60 4.06 -3.83
C ARG A 64 -13.77 4.76 -3.15
N HIS A 65 -14.63 3.96 -2.52
CA HIS A 65 -15.90 4.41 -1.94
C HIS A 65 -15.75 5.58 -0.96
N ALA A 66 -14.71 5.58 -0.11
CA ALA A 66 -14.48 6.65 0.85
C ALA A 66 -14.17 8.01 0.20
N MET A 67 -13.67 8.02 -1.03
CA MET A 67 -13.36 9.22 -1.81
C MET A 67 -14.41 9.52 -2.88
N ASP A 68 -15.35 8.59 -3.12
CA ASP A 68 -16.36 8.65 -4.18
C ASP A 68 -15.75 8.90 -5.58
N GLN A 69 -14.63 8.22 -5.87
CA GLN A 69 -13.87 8.41 -7.12
C GLN A 69 -13.27 7.11 -7.63
N VAL A 70 -13.12 7.01 -8.95
CA VAL A 70 -12.26 6.02 -9.59
C VAL A 70 -10.85 6.56 -9.61
N LEU A 71 -9.92 5.85 -8.97
CA LEU A 71 -8.52 6.23 -8.89
C LEU A 71 -7.67 5.34 -9.79
N THR A 72 -6.59 5.93 -10.34
CA THR A 72 -5.51 5.18 -10.98
C THR A 72 -4.44 4.90 -9.93
N GLU A 73 -4.08 3.63 -9.76
CA GLU A 73 -3.22 3.17 -8.67
C GLU A 73 -2.21 2.12 -9.16
N LEU A 74 -1.22 1.84 -8.32
CA LEU A 74 -0.42 0.62 -8.42
C LEU A 74 -1.26 -0.56 -7.94
N CYS A 75 -0.98 -1.77 -8.42
CA CYS A 75 -1.46 -3.00 -7.80
C CYS A 75 -1.02 -3.04 -6.33
N ALA A 76 -1.93 -3.36 -5.42
CA ALA A 76 -1.67 -3.34 -3.99
C ALA A 76 -2.65 -4.20 -3.22
N GLY A 77 -2.17 -4.84 -2.16
CA GLY A 77 -3.02 -5.65 -1.30
C GLY A 77 -2.44 -5.87 0.08
N VAL A 78 -2.97 -6.87 0.75
CA VAL A 78 -2.67 -7.21 2.13
C VAL A 78 -1.64 -8.33 2.21
N SER A 79 -0.67 -8.19 3.13
CA SER A 79 0.21 -9.32 3.49
C SER A 79 -0.58 -10.34 4.31
N GLU A 80 -0.70 -11.55 3.80
CA GLU A 80 -1.38 -12.63 4.48
C GLU A 80 -0.48 -13.32 5.53
N GLN A 81 -1.12 -13.97 6.50
CA GLN A 81 -0.40 -14.67 7.55
C GLN A 81 0.40 -15.85 6.99
N GLY A 82 1.70 -15.83 7.19
CA GLY A 82 2.63 -16.88 6.73
C GLY A 82 3.32 -16.57 5.40
N GLU A 83 2.92 -15.51 4.73
CA GLU A 83 3.61 -15.00 3.54
C GLU A 83 4.73 -14.02 3.91
N THR A 84 5.79 -14.01 3.13
CA THR A 84 6.71 -12.86 3.12
C THR A 84 6.06 -11.70 2.34
N PRO A 85 6.45 -10.44 2.59
CA PRO A 85 5.92 -9.31 1.82
C PRO A 85 6.08 -9.47 0.31
N GLU A 86 7.21 -10.04 -0.16
CA GLU A 86 7.40 -10.31 -1.59
C GLU A 86 6.43 -11.37 -2.12
N GLN A 87 6.15 -12.42 -1.35
CA GLN A 87 5.17 -13.44 -1.76
C GLN A 87 3.78 -12.83 -1.90
N SER A 88 3.35 -12.00 -0.94
CA SER A 88 2.09 -11.27 -1.02
C SER A 88 2.05 -10.34 -2.24
N ALA A 89 3.12 -9.57 -2.47
CA ALA A 89 3.19 -8.67 -3.62
C ALA A 89 3.11 -9.40 -4.98
N ARG A 90 3.71 -10.58 -5.07
CA ARG A 90 3.64 -11.43 -6.27
C ARG A 90 2.25 -12.01 -6.48
N ARG A 91 1.59 -12.46 -5.41
CA ARG A 91 0.24 -13.00 -5.44
C ARG A 91 -0.74 -11.91 -5.88
N GLU A 92 -0.73 -10.75 -5.22
CA GLU A 92 -1.60 -9.62 -5.53
C GLU A 92 -1.44 -9.15 -6.99
N LEU A 93 -0.20 -9.02 -7.47
CA LEU A 93 0.03 -8.61 -8.86
C LEU A 93 -0.60 -9.60 -9.84
N LEU A 94 -0.46 -10.90 -9.57
CA LEU A 94 -1.03 -11.92 -10.43
C LEU A 94 -2.56 -11.94 -10.37
N GLU A 95 -3.14 -11.87 -9.17
CA GLU A 95 -4.59 -11.90 -8.95
C GLU A 95 -5.28 -10.66 -9.52
N GLU A 96 -4.81 -9.45 -9.18
CA GLU A 96 -5.41 -8.20 -9.62
C GLU A 96 -5.18 -7.90 -11.10
N THR A 97 -4.04 -8.33 -11.67
CA THR A 97 -3.67 -7.87 -13.02
C THR A 97 -3.43 -8.99 -14.04
N GLY A 98 -3.22 -10.21 -13.58
CA GLY A 98 -2.77 -11.31 -14.44
C GLY A 98 -1.30 -11.22 -14.84
N TYR A 99 -0.55 -10.20 -14.38
CA TYR A 99 0.88 -10.05 -14.65
C TYR A 99 1.75 -10.70 -13.58
N GLY A 100 2.95 -11.14 -13.98
CA GLY A 100 3.91 -11.76 -13.07
C GLY A 100 5.27 -11.98 -13.73
N GLY A 101 6.10 -12.82 -13.11
CA GLY A 101 7.48 -13.03 -13.57
C GLY A 101 8.38 -11.84 -13.27
N GLY A 102 9.41 -11.65 -14.11
CA GLY A 102 10.35 -10.53 -14.00
C GLY A 102 11.31 -10.60 -12.81
N THR A 103 12.06 -9.52 -12.64
CA THR A 103 13.03 -9.34 -11.55
C THR A 103 12.45 -8.40 -10.50
N TRP A 104 12.53 -8.79 -9.22
CA TRP A 104 11.90 -8.10 -8.10
C TRP A 104 12.91 -7.53 -7.13
N SER A 105 12.60 -6.36 -6.61
CA SER A 105 13.34 -5.75 -5.50
C SER A 105 12.40 -4.94 -4.62
N GLU A 106 12.57 -5.02 -3.30
CA GLU A 106 11.91 -4.11 -2.38
C GLU A 106 12.64 -2.76 -2.44
N ILE A 107 11.92 -1.71 -2.79
CA ILE A 107 12.50 -0.39 -2.96
C ILE A 107 12.23 0.54 -1.78
N MET A 108 11.15 0.33 -1.03
CA MET A 108 10.76 1.23 0.05
C MET A 108 9.87 0.52 1.06
N THR A 109 9.98 0.92 2.34
CA THR A 109 8.95 0.68 3.36
C THR A 109 8.45 2.02 3.89
N ILE A 110 7.14 2.19 3.99
CA ILE A 110 6.52 3.43 4.43
C ILE A 110 5.32 3.16 5.36
N GLY A 111 5.12 4.05 6.32
CA GLY A 111 3.91 4.05 7.16
C GLY A 111 2.85 4.98 6.56
N GLN A 112 1.62 4.51 6.47
CA GLN A 112 0.48 5.28 5.97
C GLN A 112 0.22 6.52 6.82
N ASN A 113 0.02 6.32 8.11
CA ASN A 113 -0.22 7.36 9.09
C ASN A 113 0.31 6.92 10.46
N PRO A 114 1.63 7.06 10.72
CA PRO A 114 2.26 6.55 11.93
C PRO A 114 1.73 7.16 13.24
N SER A 115 0.89 8.18 13.17
CA SER A 115 0.26 8.75 14.37
C SER A 115 -0.91 7.92 14.88
N ILE A 116 -1.54 7.10 14.04
CA ILE A 116 -2.71 6.28 14.41
C ILE A 116 -2.70 4.87 13.82
N CYS A 117 -1.96 4.60 12.74
CA CYS A 117 -1.85 3.27 12.14
C CYS A 117 -0.56 2.58 12.59
N ASP A 118 -0.62 1.29 12.87
CA ASP A 118 0.50 0.51 13.37
C ASP A 118 1.18 -0.36 12.31
N ASN A 119 0.65 -0.38 11.09
CA ASN A 119 1.16 -1.16 9.98
C ASN A 119 2.12 -0.36 9.08
N ILE A 120 2.86 -1.09 8.27
CA ILE A 120 3.72 -0.55 7.20
C ILE A 120 3.28 -1.08 5.84
N THR A 121 3.71 -0.39 4.79
CA THR A 121 3.56 -0.82 3.41
C THR A 121 4.94 -1.13 2.82
N HIS A 122 5.09 -2.33 2.27
CA HIS A 122 6.26 -2.77 1.53
C HIS A 122 6.06 -2.47 0.04
N CYS A 123 6.93 -1.64 -0.53
CA CYS A 123 6.83 -1.22 -1.93
C CYS A 123 7.87 -1.96 -2.77
N PHE A 124 7.41 -2.65 -3.80
CA PHE A 124 8.25 -3.45 -4.69
C PHE A 124 8.35 -2.81 -6.08
N LEU A 125 9.48 -3.04 -6.72
CA LEU A 125 9.70 -2.84 -8.16
C LEU A 125 9.82 -4.23 -8.81
N ALA A 126 8.95 -4.49 -9.79
CA ALA A 126 8.98 -5.70 -10.64
C ALA A 126 9.23 -5.30 -12.09
N GLN A 127 10.38 -5.68 -12.64
CA GLN A 127 10.80 -5.32 -14.01
C GLN A 127 10.78 -6.53 -14.92
N GLY A 128 10.28 -6.34 -16.14
CA GLY A 128 10.17 -7.41 -17.13
C GLY A 128 9.00 -8.36 -16.81
N VAL A 129 7.94 -7.84 -16.19
CA VAL A 129 6.73 -8.64 -15.98
C VAL A 129 6.00 -8.90 -17.30
N GLU A 130 5.30 -10.02 -17.38
CA GLU A 130 4.50 -10.41 -18.53
C GLU A 130 3.13 -10.90 -18.09
N ARG A 131 2.15 -10.90 -18.99
CA ARG A 131 0.83 -11.43 -18.69
C ARG A 131 0.88 -12.95 -18.68
N LEU A 132 0.62 -13.55 -17.51
CA LEU A 132 0.69 -14.98 -17.27
C LEU A 132 -0.70 -15.64 -17.19
N ALA A 133 -1.72 -14.88 -16.77
CA ALA A 133 -3.06 -15.39 -16.52
C ALA A 133 -4.13 -14.30 -16.77
N ASP A 134 -5.39 -14.68 -16.69
CA ASP A 134 -6.49 -13.75 -16.48
C ASP A 134 -6.55 -13.33 -15.00
N GLN A 135 -7.21 -12.18 -14.73
CA GLN A 135 -7.45 -11.71 -13.37
C GLN A 135 -8.26 -12.73 -12.57
N THR A 136 -7.97 -12.84 -11.28
CA THR A 136 -8.72 -13.67 -10.33
C THR A 136 -9.16 -12.78 -9.16
N LEU A 137 -10.16 -11.94 -9.41
CA LEU A 137 -10.65 -10.95 -8.46
C LEU A 137 -11.58 -11.57 -7.42
N GLU A 138 -11.57 -11.01 -6.21
CA GLU A 138 -12.59 -11.31 -5.20
C GLU A 138 -13.97 -10.75 -5.64
N PRO A 139 -15.10 -11.29 -5.13
CA PRO A 139 -16.42 -10.81 -5.50
C PRO A 139 -16.71 -9.33 -5.18
N THR A 140 -15.88 -8.72 -4.34
CA THR A 140 -15.98 -7.31 -3.93
C THR A 140 -15.00 -6.40 -4.67
N GLU A 141 -14.21 -6.96 -5.58
CA GLU A 141 -13.23 -6.22 -6.38
C GLU A 141 -13.75 -5.96 -7.79
N ASP A 142 -13.59 -4.72 -8.22
CA ASP A 142 -13.88 -4.26 -9.58
C ASP A 142 -12.66 -3.44 -10.06
N ILE A 143 -11.76 -4.13 -10.75
CA ILE A 143 -10.44 -3.62 -11.12
C ILE A 143 -10.24 -3.68 -12.63
N GLU A 144 -9.96 -2.53 -13.23
CA GLU A 144 -9.54 -2.41 -14.62
C GLU A 144 -8.02 -2.31 -14.70
N VAL A 145 -7.39 -3.20 -15.47
CA VAL A 145 -5.94 -3.13 -15.74
C VAL A 145 -5.69 -2.21 -16.93
N ILE A 146 -4.77 -1.27 -16.76
CA ILE A 146 -4.33 -0.36 -17.82
C ILE A 146 -2.82 -0.37 -17.95
N LEU A 147 -2.34 -0.29 -19.20
CA LEU A 147 -0.92 -0.10 -19.47
C LEU A 147 -0.65 1.37 -19.77
N MET A 148 0.32 1.94 -19.05
CA MET A 148 0.68 3.34 -19.19
C MET A 148 2.16 3.48 -19.55
N THR A 149 2.47 4.43 -20.40
CA THR A 149 3.86 4.78 -20.66
C THR A 149 4.48 5.46 -19.43
N ARG A 150 5.80 5.39 -19.31
CA ARG A 150 6.56 6.11 -18.29
C ARG A 150 6.15 7.60 -18.21
N GLN A 151 6.00 8.26 -19.35
CA GLN A 151 5.59 9.66 -19.41
C GLN A 151 4.19 9.90 -18.83
N GLN A 152 3.23 9.03 -19.15
CA GLN A 152 1.86 9.14 -18.62
C GLN A 152 1.84 8.99 -17.10
N VAL A 153 2.58 8.01 -16.55
CA VAL A 153 2.67 7.82 -15.08
C VAL A 153 3.33 9.03 -14.41
N HIS A 154 4.40 9.57 -15.01
CA HIS A 154 5.04 10.78 -14.48
C HIS A 154 4.07 11.98 -14.49
N GLN A 155 3.29 12.16 -15.54
CA GLN A 155 2.27 13.21 -15.65
C GLN A 155 1.16 13.06 -14.59
N LEU A 156 0.75 11.83 -14.22
CA LEU A 156 -0.20 11.62 -13.11
C LEU A 156 0.34 12.18 -11.80
N LEU A 157 1.63 12.01 -11.54
CA LEU A 157 2.29 12.54 -10.34
C LEU A 157 2.39 14.08 -10.38
N GLU A 158 2.87 14.64 -11.49
CA GLU A 158 3.04 16.09 -11.66
C GLU A 158 1.70 16.85 -11.55
N ASN A 159 0.62 16.25 -12.05
CA ASN A 159 -0.72 16.83 -12.03
C ASN A 159 -1.52 16.52 -10.74
N ASN A 160 -0.88 15.92 -9.71
CA ASN A 160 -1.53 15.48 -8.47
C ASN A 160 -2.74 14.55 -8.70
N GLN A 161 -2.69 13.70 -9.72
CA GLN A 161 -3.74 12.73 -10.03
C GLN A 161 -3.50 11.38 -9.35
N MET A 162 -2.29 11.14 -8.83
CA MET A 162 -1.98 10.01 -7.96
C MET A 162 -2.26 10.41 -6.52
N LEU A 163 -3.54 10.32 -6.10
CA LEU A 163 -3.99 10.87 -4.81
C LEU A 163 -3.52 10.07 -3.60
N GLN A 164 -3.31 8.77 -3.74
CA GLN A 164 -2.88 7.93 -2.63
C GLN A 164 -1.37 8.06 -2.38
N ALA A 165 -1.00 8.56 -1.20
CA ALA A 165 0.40 8.78 -0.84
C ALA A 165 1.26 7.52 -0.91
N LEU A 166 0.69 6.35 -0.55
CA LEU A 166 1.37 5.06 -0.61
C LEU A 166 1.72 4.63 -2.05
N MET A 167 1.04 5.18 -3.07
CA MET A 167 1.32 4.96 -4.48
C MET A 167 2.27 6.04 -5.03
N ALA A 168 2.04 7.29 -4.65
CA ALA A 168 2.84 8.42 -5.13
C ALA A 168 4.29 8.37 -4.63
N ALA A 169 4.53 8.03 -3.36
CA ALA A 169 5.86 8.02 -2.76
C ALA A 169 6.84 7.06 -3.46
N PRO A 170 6.51 5.75 -3.64
CA PRO A 170 7.41 4.84 -4.34
C PRO A 170 7.60 5.21 -5.82
N LEU A 171 6.57 5.75 -6.48
CA LEU A 171 6.71 6.23 -7.87
C LEU A 171 7.66 7.42 -7.95
N TRP A 172 7.54 8.42 -7.07
CA TRP A 172 8.48 9.55 -7.03
C TRP A 172 9.91 9.07 -6.77
N ARG A 173 10.11 8.10 -5.86
CA ARG A 173 11.42 7.49 -5.64
C ARG A 173 11.94 6.82 -6.91
N TYR A 174 11.10 6.01 -7.57
CA TYR A 174 11.47 5.35 -8.83
C TYR A 174 11.93 6.36 -9.88
N PHE A 175 11.18 7.45 -10.11
CA PHE A 175 11.55 8.47 -11.08
C PHE A 175 12.82 9.25 -10.71
N ALA A 176 13.09 9.44 -9.42
CA ALA A 176 14.32 10.08 -8.95
C ALA A 176 15.56 9.21 -9.16
N GLU A 177 15.41 7.89 -9.01
CA GLU A 177 16.51 6.92 -9.17
C GLU A 177 16.71 6.48 -10.64
N HIS A 178 15.70 6.69 -11.50
CA HIS A 178 15.71 6.33 -12.92
C HIS A 178 15.30 7.57 -13.77
N PRO A 179 16.19 8.55 -13.94
CA PRO A 179 15.89 9.81 -14.64
C PRO A 179 15.60 9.63 -16.15
#